data_7c269c0ed4c5bf2986a56685398d122d
#
_entry.id   7c269c0ed4c5bf2986a56685398d122d
#
_cell.length_a   1.000
_cell.length_b   1.000
_cell.length_c   1.000
_cell.angle_alpha   90.00
_cell.angle_beta   90.00
_cell.angle_gamma   90.00
#
_symmetry.space_group_name_H-M   'P 1'
#
loop_
_entity.id
_entity.type
_entity.pdbx_description
1 polymer ?
#
loop_
_entity_poly.entity_id
_entity_poly.type
_entity_poly.pdbx_seq_one_letter_code
_entity_poly.pdbx_strand_id
1 'polypeptide(L)'
;MLECLKGEGHIYATDVDPEESAKTRKRLADQGFGEDILSIRLQNFCTIDEIAKEVGGFDFILADLGVSSMQIDNPKRGFSFKVDGPLDLRLNQEKGISAAERLDNISEEELAGMLYENSDEPYCEELAKAITTELSLIHI
;
A
#
# COMPACT_ATOMS: atom_id res chain seq x y z
N MET A 1 17.86 -7.65 -9.86
CA MET A 1 18.58 -7.61 -8.56
C MET A 1 19.03 -9.01 -8.14
N LEU A 2 18.18 -10.01 -7.98
CA LEU A 2 18.55 -11.37 -7.53
C LEU A 2 19.64 -12.01 -8.41
N GLU A 3 19.51 -11.93 -9.73
CA GLU A 3 20.52 -12.41 -10.69
C GLU A 3 21.88 -11.71 -10.53
N CYS A 4 21.89 -10.45 -10.10
CA CYS A 4 23.10 -9.68 -9.91
C CYS A 4 23.90 -10.13 -8.68
N LEU A 5 23.28 -10.78 -7.72
CA LEU A 5 23.94 -11.29 -6.52
C LEU A 5 24.84 -12.50 -6.82
N LYS A 6 24.62 -13.23 -7.94
CA LYS A 6 25.44 -14.39 -8.36
C LYS A 6 25.60 -15.46 -7.28
N GLY A 7 24.59 -15.59 -6.39
CA GLY A 7 24.62 -16.50 -5.25
C GLY A 7 25.36 -15.96 -4.01
N GLU A 8 25.81 -14.70 -4.04
CA GLU A 8 26.40 -14.02 -2.90
C GLU A 8 25.44 -12.94 -2.36
N GLY A 9 25.25 -12.87 -1.05
CA GLY A 9 24.35 -11.92 -0.42
C GLY A 9 22.90 -12.38 -0.29
N HIS A 10 22.05 -11.54 0.30
CA HIS A 10 20.65 -11.85 0.58
C HIS A 10 19.78 -10.59 0.40
N ILE A 11 18.59 -10.74 -0.15
CA ILE A 11 17.61 -9.68 -0.28
C ILE A 11 16.51 -9.87 0.77
N TYR A 12 16.31 -8.85 1.59
CA TYR A 12 15.17 -8.73 2.50
C TYR A 12 14.16 -7.76 1.90
N ALA A 13 12.99 -8.25 1.53
CA ALA A 13 11.92 -7.46 0.97
C ALA A 13 10.74 -7.39 1.95
N THR A 14 10.08 -6.23 2.00
CA THR A 14 8.87 -6.03 2.78
C THR A 14 7.73 -5.55 1.90
N ASP A 15 6.53 -6.04 2.16
CA ASP A 15 5.31 -5.57 1.55
C ASP A 15 4.17 -5.74 2.57
N VAL A 16 3.18 -4.87 2.54
CA VAL A 16 1.98 -4.98 3.40
C VAL A 16 0.84 -5.72 2.74
N ASP A 17 0.91 -5.95 1.42
CA ASP A 17 -0.09 -6.63 0.61
C ASP A 17 0.13 -8.16 0.66
N PRO A 18 -0.76 -8.92 1.32
CA PRO A 18 -0.59 -10.36 1.44
C PRO A 18 -0.73 -11.10 0.09
N GLU A 19 -1.61 -10.59 -0.79
CA GLU A 19 -1.87 -11.21 -2.09
C GLU A 19 -0.67 -11.05 -3.02
N GLU A 20 -0.14 -9.82 -3.14
CA GLU A 20 1.00 -9.54 -4.01
C GLU A 20 2.30 -10.15 -3.46
N SER A 21 2.48 -10.18 -2.14
CA SER A 21 3.60 -10.88 -1.50
C SER A 21 3.58 -12.38 -1.82
N ALA A 22 2.42 -13.02 -1.75
CA ALA A 22 2.28 -14.45 -2.06
C ALA A 22 2.56 -14.75 -3.54
N LYS A 23 2.02 -13.92 -4.46
CA LYS A 23 2.26 -14.03 -5.91
C LYS A 23 3.75 -13.84 -6.24
N THR A 24 4.39 -12.84 -5.63
CA THR A 24 5.80 -12.55 -5.85
C THR A 24 6.69 -13.68 -5.33
N ARG A 25 6.42 -14.20 -4.15
CA ARG A 25 7.15 -15.35 -3.59
C ARG A 25 7.07 -16.56 -4.52
N LYS A 26 5.85 -16.89 -4.97
CA LYS A 26 5.65 -18.01 -5.88
C LYS A 26 6.41 -17.82 -7.19
N ARG A 27 6.25 -16.66 -7.84
CA ARG A 27 6.92 -16.34 -9.12
C ARG A 27 8.43 -16.46 -9.03
N LEU A 28 9.04 -15.97 -7.95
CA LEU A 28 10.48 -16.00 -7.76
C LEU A 28 10.99 -17.41 -7.41
N ALA A 29 10.22 -18.18 -6.63
CA ALA A 29 10.52 -19.58 -6.37
C ALA A 29 10.48 -20.42 -7.65
N ASP A 30 9.51 -20.19 -8.54
CA ASP A 30 9.41 -20.85 -9.86
C ASP A 30 10.60 -20.51 -10.78
N GLN A 31 11.30 -19.39 -10.53
CA GLN A 31 12.54 -18.97 -11.19
C GLN A 31 13.83 -19.48 -10.51
N GLY A 32 13.69 -20.26 -9.43
CA GLY A 32 14.81 -20.83 -8.69
C GLY A 32 15.40 -19.94 -7.58
N PHE A 33 14.73 -18.84 -7.23
CA PHE A 33 15.13 -17.98 -6.11
C PHE A 33 14.41 -18.42 -4.83
N GLY A 34 15.08 -19.12 -3.97
CA GLY A 34 14.57 -19.64 -2.70
C GLY A 34 14.89 -18.73 -1.49
N GLU A 35 14.56 -19.25 -0.31
CA GLU A 35 14.76 -18.54 0.96
C GLU A 35 16.24 -18.37 1.34
N ASP A 36 17.13 -19.04 0.67
CA ASP A 36 18.58 -18.90 0.79
C ASP A 36 19.12 -17.56 0.29
N ILE A 37 18.42 -16.91 -0.64
CA ILE A 37 18.83 -15.64 -1.25
C ILE A 37 17.79 -14.53 -1.12
N LEU A 38 16.53 -14.87 -0.78
CA LEU A 38 15.43 -13.93 -0.73
C LEU A 38 14.49 -14.23 0.45
N SER A 39 14.28 -13.25 1.32
CA SER A 39 13.24 -13.25 2.35
C SER A 39 12.19 -12.17 2.05
N ILE A 40 10.93 -12.56 1.88
CA ILE A 40 9.81 -11.64 1.72
C ILE A 40 9.00 -11.64 3.01
N ARG A 41 8.87 -10.49 3.67
CA ARG A 41 8.10 -10.33 4.92
C ARG A 41 6.85 -9.50 4.69
N LEU A 42 5.72 -10.00 5.19
CA LEU A 42 4.46 -9.25 5.22
C LEU A 42 4.51 -8.23 6.36
N GLN A 43 5.18 -7.12 6.12
CA GLN A 43 5.55 -6.13 7.12
C GLN A 43 5.58 -4.73 6.52
N ASN A 44 5.19 -3.72 7.31
CA ASN A 44 5.33 -2.33 6.88
C ASN A 44 6.80 -1.92 6.87
N PHE A 45 7.22 -1.21 5.85
CA PHE A 45 8.61 -0.72 5.71
C PHE A 45 9.04 0.21 6.85
N CYS A 46 8.10 0.82 7.59
CA CYS A 46 8.43 1.68 8.75
C CYS A 46 9.15 0.92 9.88
N THR A 47 9.11 -0.41 9.87
CA THR A 47 9.80 -1.27 10.83
C THR A 47 11.02 -1.98 10.22
N ILE A 48 11.59 -1.44 9.15
CA ILE A 48 12.77 -2.02 8.48
C ILE A 48 14.01 -2.08 9.39
N ASP A 49 14.07 -1.22 10.40
CA ASP A 49 15.12 -1.22 11.43
C ASP A 49 15.12 -2.49 12.28
N GLU A 50 13.98 -3.15 12.45
CA GLU A 50 13.90 -4.45 13.14
C GLU A 50 14.64 -5.51 12.36
N ILE A 51 14.45 -5.55 11.02
CA ILE A 51 15.19 -6.46 10.15
C ILE A 51 16.66 -6.11 10.13
N ALA A 52 17.02 -4.83 10.06
CA ALA A 52 18.41 -4.40 10.09
C ALA A 52 19.14 -4.85 11.38
N LYS A 53 18.48 -4.76 12.53
CA LYS A 53 19.01 -5.25 13.82
C LYS A 53 19.21 -6.77 13.82
N GLU A 54 18.27 -7.52 13.23
CA GLU A 54 18.31 -8.98 13.15
C GLU A 54 19.47 -9.47 12.27
N VAL A 55 19.71 -8.79 11.13
CA VAL A 55 20.67 -9.26 10.12
C VAL A 55 22.02 -8.53 10.16
N GLY A 56 22.19 -7.57 11.04
CA GLY A 56 23.45 -6.82 11.21
C GLY A 56 23.62 -5.60 10.29
N GLY A 57 22.52 -5.16 9.65
CA GLY A 57 22.50 -4.00 8.76
C GLY A 57 22.34 -4.37 7.28
N PHE A 58 22.25 -3.35 6.43
CA PHE A 58 22.11 -3.47 4.98
C PHE A 58 23.23 -2.68 4.27
N ASP A 59 23.80 -3.24 3.23
CA ASP A 59 24.74 -2.53 2.34
C ASP A 59 24.01 -1.58 1.40
N PHE A 60 22.73 -1.87 1.09
CA PHE A 60 21.92 -1.09 0.16
C PHE A 60 20.44 -1.19 0.55
N ILE A 61 19.70 -0.07 0.45
CA ILE A 61 18.27 -0.01 0.65
C ILE A 61 17.63 0.64 -0.58
N LEU A 62 16.60 -0.02 -1.13
CA LEU A 62 15.76 0.51 -2.20
C LEU A 62 14.32 0.59 -1.71
N ALA A 63 13.70 1.75 -1.84
CA ALA A 63 12.29 1.95 -1.58
C ALA A 63 11.58 2.36 -2.89
N ASP A 64 10.73 1.47 -3.42
CA ASP A 64 9.85 1.72 -4.55
C ASP A 64 8.41 1.78 -4.00
N LEU A 65 8.00 2.99 -3.65
CA LEU A 65 6.79 3.24 -2.88
C LEU A 65 5.61 3.60 -3.78
N GLY A 66 4.42 3.27 -3.32
CA GLY A 66 3.16 3.53 -4.01
C GLY A 66 2.42 2.25 -4.39
N VAL A 67 1.37 2.40 -5.21
CA VAL A 67 0.55 1.29 -5.70
C VAL A 67 1.04 0.78 -7.04
N SER A 68 0.98 -0.54 -7.24
CA SER A 68 1.31 -1.16 -8.52
C SER A 68 0.14 -1.11 -9.50
N SER A 69 0.42 -1.23 -10.80
CA SER A 69 -0.61 -1.34 -11.84
C SER A 69 -1.58 -2.51 -11.57
N MET A 70 -1.08 -3.63 -11.05
CA MET A 70 -1.92 -4.80 -10.70
C MET A 70 -2.92 -4.49 -9.57
N GLN A 71 -2.54 -3.65 -8.62
CA GLN A 71 -3.44 -3.17 -7.56
C GLN A 71 -4.45 -2.16 -8.10
N ILE A 72 -4.04 -1.25 -8.99
CA ILE A 72 -4.91 -0.27 -9.64
C ILE A 72 -5.95 -0.97 -10.53
N ASP A 73 -5.54 -1.97 -11.29
CA ASP A 73 -6.40 -2.70 -12.23
C ASP A 73 -7.35 -3.70 -11.53
N ASN A 74 -7.20 -3.94 -10.23
CA ASN A 74 -8.10 -4.79 -9.46
C ASN A 74 -9.32 -3.99 -8.94
N PRO A 75 -10.54 -4.20 -9.51
CA PRO A 75 -11.71 -3.42 -9.11
C PRO A 75 -12.07 -3.54 -7.63
N LYS A 76 -11.73 -4.68 -7.00
CA LYS A 76 -12.02 -4.93 -5.57
C LYS A 76 -11.22 -4.04 -4.63
N ARG A 77 -10.16 -3.41 -5.12
CA ARG A 77 -9.30 -2.50 -4.34
C ARG A 77 -9.78 -1.05 -4.36
N GLY A 78 -10.57 -0.64 -5.36
CA GLY A 78 -11.11 0.70 -5.48
C GLY A 78 -10.12 1.80 -5.89
N PHE A 79 -8.93 1.47 -6.34
CA PHE A 79 -7.92 2.46 -6.76
C PHE A 79 -8.23 3.12 -8.10
N SER A 80 -9.07 2.52 -8.93
CA SER A 80 -9.38 3.02 -10.27
C SER A 80 -10.82 3.52 -10.36
N PHE A 81 -11.01 4.68 -10.97
CA PHE A 81 -12.32 5.22 -11.33
C PHE A 81 -12.87 4.69 -12.67
N LYS A 82 -12.10 3.83 -13.37
CA LYS A 82 -12.49 3.30 -14.70
C LYS A 82 -13.53 2.20 -14.63
N VAL A 83 -13.65 1.54 -13.51
CA VAL A 83 -14.55 0.40 -13.27
C VAL A 83 -15.16 0.56 -11.86
N ASP A 84 -16.43 0.22 -11.75
CA ASP A 84 -17.12 0.23 -10.47
C ASP A 84 -16.52 -0.79 -9.50
N GLY A 85 -16.39 -0.39 -8.23
CA GLY A 85 -15.86 -1.23 -7.17
C GLY A 85 -16.02 -0.58 -5.80
N PRO A 86 -15.78 -1.31 -4.71
CA PRO A 86 -15.81 -0.75 -3.37
C PRO A 86 -14.72 0.31 -3.21
N LEU A 87 -15.02 1.39 -2.52
CA LEU A 87 -14.02 2.40 -2.16
C LEU A 87 -13.21 1.91 -0.95
N ASP A 88 -12.29 0.99 -1.20
CA ASP A 88 -11.49 0.35 -0.14
C ASP A 88 -10.15 1.08 0.08
N LEU A 89 -9.32 1.18 -0.95
CA LEU A 89 -7.99 1.82 -1.01
C LEU A 89 -6.93 1.21 -0.05
N ARG A 90 -7.20 0.09 0.59
CA ARG A 90 -6.21 -0.59 1.44
C ARG A 90 -5.31 -1.51 0.62
N LEU A 91 -4.01 -1.43 0.84
CA LEU A 91 -3.06 -2.40 0.32
C LEU A 91 -3.24 -3.77 1.01
N ASN A 92 -3.50 -3.76 2.30
CA ASN A 92 -3.90 -4.95 3.06
C ASN A 92 -5.35 -4.82 3.51
N GLN A 93 -6.26 -5.50 2.82
CA GLN A 93 -7.69 -5.44 3.11
C GLN A 93 -8.09 -6.18 4.42
N GLU A 94 -7.18 -6.92 5.03
CA GLU A 94 -7.39 -7.59 6.31
C GLU A 94 -7.14 -6.69 7.52
N LYS A 95 -6.56 -5.48 7.31
CA LYS A 95 -6.17 -4.56 8.38
C LYS A 95 -6.63 -3.14 8.12
N GLY A 96 -6.98 -2.46 9.20
CA GLY A 96 -7.42 -1.06 9.15
C GLY A 96 -8.83 -0.90 8.60
N ILE A 97 -9.27 0.34 8.44
CA ILE A 97 -10.57 0.73 7.90
C ILE A 97 -10.46 1.07 6.41
N SER A 98 -11.52 0.83 5.64
CA SER A 98 -11.58 1.21 4.23
C SER A 98 -11.70 2.74 4.06
N ALA A 99 -11.44 3.23 2.85
CA ALA A 99 -11.65 4.64 2.55
C ALA A 99 -13.13 5.03 2.66
N ALA A 100 -14.05 4.14 2.27
CA ALA A 100 -15.48 4.36 2.47
C ALA A 100 -15.80 4.55 3.96
N GLU A 101 -15.38 3.63 4.80
CA GLU A 101 -15.60 3.69 6.25
C GLU A 101 -14.93 4.90 6.91
N ARG A 102 -13.77 5.32 6.38
CA ARG A 102 -13.09 6.55 6.82
C ARG A 102 -13.93 7.78 6.47
N LEU A 103 -14.43 7.87 5.25
CA LEU A 103 -15.23 8.99 4.78
C LEU A 103 -16.58 9.10 5.52
N ASP A 104 -17.18 7.98 5.91
CA ASP A 104 -18.43 7.96 6.68
C ASP A 104 -18.26 8.59 8.07
N ASN A 105 -17.04 8.63 8.61
CA ASN A 105 -16.77 9.05 9.98
C ASN A 105 -15.88 10.30 10.09
N ILE A 106 -15.38 10.84 8.98
CA ILE A 106 -14.48 11.99 8.98
C ILE A 106 -15.26 13.31 9.05
N SER A 107 -14.74 14.30 9.76
CA SER A 107 -15.29 15.66 9.71
C SER A 107 -14.84 16.40 8.45
N GLU A 108 -15.62 17.41 8.05
CA GLU A 108 -15.29 18.30 6.92
C GLU A 108 -13.91 18.94 7.11
N GLU A 109 -13.62 19.43 8.32
CA GLU A 109 -12.33 20.06 8.65
C GLU A 109 -11.16 19.09 8.55
N GLU A 110 -11.30 17.86 9.05
CA GLU A 110 -10.28 16.82 8.98
C GLU A 110 -10.04 16.38 7.54
N LEU A 111 -11.11 16.24 6.73
CA LEU A 111 -11.01 15.89 5.32
C LEU A 111 -10.31 16.98 4.52
N ALA A 112 -10.63 18.26 4.77
CA ALA A 112 -9.96 19.39 4.15
C ALA A 112 -8.45 19.39 4.47
N GLY A 113 -8.10 19.16 5.75
CA GLY A 113 -6.70 19.03 6.18
C GLY A 113 -5.97 17.89 5.48
N MET A 114 -6.60 16.72 5.35
CA MET A 114 -6.02 15.57 4.63
C MET A 114 -5.78 15.87 3.15
N LEU A 115 -6.72 16.53 2.48
CA LEU A 115 -6.60 16.91 1.07
C LEU A 115 -5.47 17.93 0.87
N TYR A 116 -5.34 18.89 1.78
CA TYR A 116 -4.27 19.88 1.73
C TYR A 116 -2.89 19.23 1.98
N GLU A 117 -2.74 18.49 3.08
CA GLU A 117 -1.44 17.96 3.54
C GLU A 117 -0.89 16.82 2.66
N ASN A 118 -1.78 16.00 2.08
CA ASN A 118 -1.36 14.79 1.36
C ASN A 118 -1.46 14.89 -0.16
N SER A 119 -2.14 15.89 -0.70
CA SER A 119 -2.30 16.05 -2.16
C SER A 119 -2.11 17.47 -2.67
N ASP A 120 -1.73 18.42 -1.81
CA ASP A 120 -1.57 19.84 -2.15
C ASP A 120 -2.81 20.40 -2.87
N GLU A 121 -4.03 19.91 -2.50
CA GLU A 121 -5.26 20.29 -3.16
C GLU A 121 -5.65 21.74 -2.79
N PRO A 122 -5.65 22.69 -3.74
CA PRO A 122 -5.92 24.10 -3.46
C PRO A 122 -7.39 24.38 -3.10
N TYR A 123 -8.33 23.51 -3.49
CA TYR A 123 -9.76 23.62 -3.22
C TYR A 123 -10.20 22.64 -2.14
N CYS A 124 -9.31 22.33 -1.19
CA CYS A 124 -9.53 21.30 -0.17
C CYS A 124 -10.80 21.54 0.67
N GLU A 125 -11.10 22.80 1.03
CA GLU A 125 -12.30 23.13 1.82
C GLU A 125 -13.58 22.90 1.03
N GLU A 126 -13.64 23.38 -0.22
CA GLU A 126 -14.80 23.23 -1.10
C GLU A 126 -15.06 21.75 -1.43
N LEU A 127 -13.98 21.00 -1.69
CA LEU A 127 -14.09 19.55 -1.95
C LEU A 127 -14.53 18.77 -0.72
N ALA A 128 -13.94 19.04 0.44
CA ALA A 128 -14.34 18.40 1.69
C ALA A 128 -15.82 18.62 1.99
N LYS A 129 -16.28 19.88 1.85
CA LYS A 129 -17.69 20.23 2.04
C LYS A 129 -18.60 19.52 1.04
N ALA A 130 -18.23 19.48 -0.24
CA ALA A 130 -19.02 18.78 -1.26
C ALA A 130 -19.13 17.27 -0.95
N ILE A 131 -18.01 16.61 -0.63
CA ILE A 131 -17.96 15.19 -0.31
C ILE A 131 -18.80 14.86 0.92
N THR A 132 -18.62 15.58 2.02
CA THR A 132 -19.38 15.31 3.27
C THR A 132 -20.87 15.60 3.11
N THR A 133 -21.24 16.59 2.31
CA THR A 133 -22.65 16.92 2.00
C THR A 133 -23.29 15.79 1.21
N GLU A 134 -22.67 15.33 0.14
CA GLU A 134 -23.21 14.24 -0.69
C GLU A 134 -23.30 12.91 0.08
N LEU A 135 -22.31 12.57 0.89
CA LEU A 135 -22.35 11.38 1.74
C LEU A 135 -23.51 11.47 2.76
N SER A 136 -23.77 12.63 3.34
CA SER A 136 -24.90 12.80 4.28
C SER A 136 -26.28 12.59 3.63
N LEU A 137 -26.40 12.82 2.33
CA LEU A 137 -27.64 12.59 1.57
C LEU A 137 -27.85 11.11 1.21
N ILE A 138 -26.79 10.32 1.12
CA ILE A 138 -26.87 8.88 0.81
C ILE A 138 -27.31 8.07 2.03
N HIS A 139 -27.03 8.56 3.24
CA HIS A 139 -27.35 7.89 4.51
C HIS A 139 -28.74 8.26 5.10
N ILE A 140 -29.58 9.01 4.38
CA ILE A 140 -30.97 9.29 4.73
C ILE A 140 -31.89 8.30 4.00
#